data_b1df9c3f1651583822a3eaf2f7817f67
#
_entry.id   b1df9c3f1651583822a3eaf2f7817f67
#
_cell.length_a   1.000
_cell.length_b   1.000
_cell.length_c   1.000
_cell.angle_alpha   90.00
_cell.angle_beta   90.00
_cell.angle_gamma   90.00
#
_symmetry.space_group_name_H-M   'P 1'
#
loop_
_entity.id
_entity.type
_entity.pdbx_description
1 polymer ?
#
loop_
_entity_poly.entity_id
_entity_poly.type
_entity_poly.pdbx_seq_one_letter_code
_entity_poly.pdbx_strand_id
1 'polypeptide(L)'
;MATYELVQAKAQAAKQAAAKLAVTSTAVKNAALLAMAAALEAQQSEILAANERDMTAAAAKGMKSSMLDRLKLTAERISGMADGLRQVAGLADPVGNVIDGKTLPNGLHITKIRVPLGVIGIIYEARPNVTADAAGLCLKSGNAVILKGGSEAMESNKTVAAILAQAAEGAGIPAGSIQFIDTSDRQAVQDLIHMNGLVDVVIPRGGAGLIQAVVRNASVPVIETGAGVCHTYVDKDANVEIAMKIAFNAKVQRPSVCNAMETLLVHKDIADKFLPMMLMMYNSSAVEIRGDKAVQEYSGQVHPATEEDWSTEYGDLRLSVKIVDSIEEAMAHIAKYGTGHSECIVTDNYQAAQLFQYTVDAAAVYVNASTRFTDGNEFGFGAEIGISTQKLHARGPMALPELTSTKYLINGNGQVRK
;
A
#
# COMPACT_ATOMS: atom_id res chain seq x y z
N MET A 1 18.94 27.91 2.91
CA MET A 1 17.92 27.61 3.93
C MET A 1 18.33 26.29 4.58
N ALA A 2 18.33 26.19 5.90
CA ALA A 2 18.58 24.92 6.55
C ALA A 2 17.50 23.89 6.18
N THR A 3 17.82 22.60 6.14
CA THR A 3 16.86 21.55 5.75
C THR A 3 15.58 21.63 6.57
N TYR A 4 15.70 21.85 7.87
CA TYR A 4 14.56 22.03 8.77
C TYR A 4 13.65 23.19 8.37
N GLU A 5 14.20 24.37 8.04
CA GLU A 5 13.41 25.54 7.62
C GLU A 5 12.63 25.27 6.33
N LEU A 6 13.24 24.55 5.38
CA LEU A 6 12.58 24.14 4.14
C LEU A 6 11.37 23.24 4.45
N VAL A 7 11.56 22.19 5.25
CA VAL A 7 10.51 21.23 5.61
C VAL A 7 9.41 21.95 6.40
N GLN A 8 9.76 22.80 7.35
CA GLN A 8 8.81 23.57 8.16
C GLN A 8 7.95 24.50 7.30
N ALA A 9 8.56 25.21 6.36
CA ALA A 9 7.82 26.10 5.45
C ALA A 9 6.80 25.34 4.59
N LYS A 10 7.20 24.16 4.06
CA LYS A 10 6.30 23.28 3.31
C LYS A 10 5.15 22.75 4.19
N ALA A 11 5.45 22.35 5.41
CA ALA A 11 4.46 21.86 6.36
C ALA A 11 3.47 22.96 6.78
N GLN A 12 3.93 24.18 7.01
CA GLN A 12 3.06 25.33 7.30
C GLN A 12 2.12 25.67 6.15
N ALA A 13 2.62 25.68 4.90
CA ALA A 13 1.81 25.91 3.71
C ALA A 13 0.74 24.81 3.54
N ALA A 14 1.12 23.55 3.70
CA ALA A 14 0.19 22.42 3.66
C ALA A 14 -0.88 22.51 4.76
N LYS A 15 -0.51 22.89 5.99
CA LYS A 15 -1.46 23.03 7.12
C LYS A 15 -2.49 24.12 6.88
N GLN A 16 -2.07 25.27 6.31
CA GLN A 16 -2.98 26.34 5.94
C GLN A 16 -3.94 25.94 4.80
N ALA A 17 -3.40 25.20 3.81
CA ALA A 17 -4.21 24.70 2.70
C ALA A 17 -5.22 23.64 3.15
N ALA A 18 -4.82 22.72 4.03
CA ALA A 18 -5.65 21.61 4.53
C ALA A 18 -6.96 22.11 5.16
N ALA A 19 -6.93 23.19 5.93
CA ALA A 19 -8.13 23.76 6.54
C ALA A 19 -9.18 24.21 5.50
N LYS A 20 -8.75 24.74 4.36
CA LYS A 20 -9.63 25.15 3.27
C LYS A 20 -10.06 23.95 2.41
N LEU A 21 -9.14 23.02 2.16
CA LEU A 21 -9.36 21.83 1.36
C LEU A 21 -10.40 20.91 2.01
N ALA A 22 -10.42 20.82 3.34
CA ALA A 22 -11.37 20.00 4.11
C ALA A 22 -12.85 20.36 3.86
N VAL A 23 -13.13 21.57 3.39
CA VAL A 23 -14.49 22.04 3.07
C VAL A 23 -14.69 22.30 1.56
N THR A 24 -13.70 21.93 0.74
CA THR A 24 -13.79 22.03 -0.72
C THR A 24 -14.78 21.01 -1.26
N SER A 25 -15.65 21.45 -2.17
CA SER A 25 -16.69 20.58 -2.73
C SER A 25 -16.10 19.45 -3.59
N THR A 26 -16.81 18.34 -3.67
CA THR A 26 -16.46 17.21 -4.54
C THR A 26 -16.29 17.63 -5.99
N ALA A 27 -17.14 18.54 -6.48
CA ALA A 27 -17.06 19.04 -7.86
C ALA A 27 -15.70 19.71 -8.16
N VAL A 28 -15.21 20.55 -7.25
CA VAL A 28 -13.91 21.22 -7.39
C VAL A 28 -12.78 20.19 -7.31
N LYS A 29 -12.82 19.25 -6.37
CA LYS A 29 -11.83 18.18 -6.26
C LYS A 29 -11.76 17.32 -7.52
N ASN A 30 -12.92 16.95 -8.08
CA ASN A 30 -12.98 16.18 -9.32
C ASN A 30 -12.44 16.96 -10.52
N ALA A 31 -12.82 18.23 -10.66
CA ALA A 31 -12.29 19.10 -11.72
C ALA A 31 -10.77 19.22 -11.64
N ALA A 32 -10.22 19.36 -10.43
CA ALA A 32 -8.78 19.41 -10.20
C ALA A 32 -8.07 18.11 -10.60
N LEU A 33 -8.61 16.95 -10.23
CA LEU A 33 -8.05 15.65 -10.62
C LEU A 33 -8.02 15.46 -12.14
N LEU A 34 -9.09 15.87 -12.82
CA LEU A 34 -9.15 15.82 -14.29
C LEU A 34 -8.16 16.81 -14.93
N ALA A 35 -8.00 18.02 -14.36
CA ALA A 35 -7.00 18.97 -14.81
C ALA A 35 -5.57 18.47 -14.60
N MET A 36 -5.30 17.83 -13.45
CA MET A 36 -4.01 17.17 -13.15
C MET A 36 -3.70 16.08 -14.17
N ALA A 37 -4.68 15.22 -14.49
CA ALA A 37 -4.52 14.17 -15.50
C ALA A 37 -4.17 14.75 -16.88
N ALA A 38 -4.91 15.76 -17.33
CA ALA A 38 -4.65 16.44 -18.60
C ALA A 38 -3.28 17.14 -18.62
N ALA A 39 -2.85 17.71 -17.50
CA ALA A 39 -1.56 18.38 -17.39
C ALA A 39 -0.39 17.40 -17.48
N LEU A 40 -0.49 16.20 -16.90
CA LEU A 40 0.53 15.15 -17.04
C LEU A 40 0.72 14.74 -18.51
N GLU A 41 -0.36 14.57 -19.24
CA GLU A 41 -0.31 14.22 -20.68
C GLU A 41 0.24 15.39 -21.52
N ALA A 42 -0.21 16.61 -21.27
CA ALA A 42 0.22 17.79 -22.01
C ALA A 42 1.71 18.12 -21.78
N GLN A 43 2.24 17.83 -20.60
CA GLN A 43 3.64 18.10 -20.23
C GLN A 43 4.50 16.83 -20.20
N GLN A 44 4.08 15.79 -20.92
CA GLN A 44 4.76 14.49 -20.97
C GLN A 44 6.24 14.61 -21.36
N SER A 45 6.59 15.48 -22.32
CA SER A 45 7.96 15.67 -22.76
C SER A 45 8.87 16.22 -21.65
N GLU A 46 8.36 17.12 -20.80
CA GLU A 46 9.10 17.67 -19.67
C GLU A 46 9.34 16.60 -18.60
N ILE A 47 8.32 15.77 -18.31
CA ILE A 47 8.43 14.66 -17.37
C ILE A 47 9.44 13.62 -17.86
N LEU A 48 9.41 13.24 -19.14
CA LEU A 48 10.35 12.30 -19.73
C LEU A 48 11.78 12.83 -19.71
N ALA A 49 11.99 14.13 -19.99
CA ALA A 49 13.32 14.75 -19.90
C ALA A 49 13.85 14.79 -18.46
N ALA A 50 12.99 14.99 -17.46
CA ALA A 50 13.38 14.91 -16.06
C ALA A 50 13.72 13.47 -15.67
N ASN A 51 12.94 12.50 -16.13
CA ASN A 51 13.18 11.09 -15.86
C ASN A 51 14.47 10.56 -16.50
N GLU A 52 14.82 11.02 -17.70
CA GLU A 52 16.08 10.66 -18.36
C GLU A 52 17.30 11.12 -17.54
N ARG A 53 17.24 12.29 -16.91
CA ARG A 53 18.31 12.75 -16.00
C ARG A 53 18.46 11.81 -14.80
N ASP A 54 17.34 11.44 -14.17
CA ASP A 54 17.35 10.49 -13.04
C ASP A 54 17.86 9.11 -13.46
N MET A 55 17.41 8.60 -14.61
CA MET A 55 17.83 7.30 -15.16
C MET A 55 19.34 7.26 -15.44
N THR A 56 19.87 8.32 -16.07
CA THR A 56 21.30 8.44 -16.36
C THR A 56 22.14 8.48 -15.08
N ALA A 57 21.70 9.26 -14.10
CA ALA A 57 22.39 9.35 -12.81
C ALA A 57 22.32 8.03 -12.01
N ALA A 58 21.19 7.33 -12.06
CA ALA A 58 21.00 6.05 -11.37
C ALA A 58 21.83 4.94 -12.02
N ALA A 59 21.88 4.86 -13.36
CA ALA A 59 22.70 3.92 -14.10
C ALA A 59 24.20 4.12 -13.83
N ALA A 60 24.66 5.38 -13.82
CA ALA A 60 26.04 5.72 -13.50
C ALA A 60 26.46 5.31 -12.08
N LYS A 61 25.51 5.24 -11.14
CA LYS A 61 25.73 4.76 -9.76
C LYS A 61 25.62 3.23 -9.62
N GLY A 62 25.42 2.49 -10.72
CA GLY A 62 25.32 1.03 -10.70
C GLY A 62 24.02 0.48 -10.10
N MET A 63 22.92 1.21 -10.22
CA MET A 63 21.61 0.76 -9.74
C MET A 63 21.20 -0.55 -10.43
N LYS A 64 20.63 -1.50 -9.66
CA LYS A 64 20.15 -2.79 -10.18
C LYS A 64 19.05 -2.59 -11.24
N SER A 65 19.01 -3.46 -12.24
CA SER A 65 18.07 -3.39 -13.38
C SER A 65 16.58 -3.36 -12.93
N SER A 66 16.23 -4.12 -11.90
CA SER A 66 14.87 -4.12 -11.34
C SER A 66 14.46 -2.79 -10.71
N MET A 67 15.40 -2.06 -10.13
CA MET A 67 15.15 -0.71 -9.58
C MET A 67 15.14 0.35 -10.68
N LEU A 68 15.98 0.21 -11.71
CA LEU A 68 15.92 1.06 -12.90
C LEU A 68 14.59 0.92 -13.63
N ASP A 69 14.03 -0.29 -13.74
CA ASP A 69 12.70 -0.47 -14.32
C ASP A 69 11.60 0.23 -13.49
N ARG A 70 11.71 0.21 -12.16
CA ARG A 70 10.77 0.93 -11.27
C ARG A 70 10.87 2.45 -11.42
N LEU A 71 12.07 2.97 -11.66
CA LEU A 71 12.35 4.38 -11.83
C LEU A 71 11.90 4.91 -13.19
N LYS A 72 12.00 4.08 -14.24
CA LYS A 72 11.77 4.45 -15.62
C LYS A 72 10.32 4.89 -15.85
N LEU A 73 10.12 6.05 -16.44
CA LEU A 73 8.86 6.52 -17.01
C LEU A 73 8.87 6.32 -18.53
N THR A 74 7.70 6.02 -19.08
CA THR A 74 7.43 5.98 -20.52
C THR A 74 6.14 6.75 -20.79
N ALA A 75 5.83 7.00 -22.05
CA ALA A 75 4.57 7.63 -22.43
C ALA A 75 3.36 6.86 -21.87
N GLU A 76 3.39 5.54 -21.96
CA GLU A 76 2.32 4.67 -21.45
C GLU A 76 2.22 4.73 -19.91
N ARG A 77 3.36 4.77 -19.20
CA ARG A 77 3.35 4.90 -17.74
C ARG A 77 2.81 6.25 -17.27
N ILE A 78 3.11 7.34 -18.00
CA ILE A 78 2.55 8.68 -17.73
C ILE A 78 1.05 8.70 -18.03
N SER A 79 0.61 8.13 -19.15
CA SER A 79 -0.82 7.95 -19.44
C SER A 79 -1.52 7.13 -18.35
N GLY A 80 -0.90 6.05 -17.85
CA GLY A 80 -1.40 5.28 -16.73
C GLY A 80 -1.55 6.10 -15.44
N MET A 81 -0.62 7.02 -15.15
CA MET A 81 -0.75 7.95 -14.01
C MET A 81 -1.95 8.89 -14.20
N ALA A 82 -2.15 9.42 -15.42
CA ALA A 82 -3.29 10.27 -15.75
C ALA A 82 -4.62 9.51 -15.63
N ASP A 83 -4.67 8.26 -16.10
CA ASP A 83 -5.85 7.41 -15.98
C ASP A 83 -6.16 7.07 -14.52
N GLY A 84 -5.15 6.86 -13.68
CA GLY A 84 -5.31 6.70 -12.23
C GLY A 84 -5.97 7.92 -11.59
N LEU A 85 -5.59 9.13 -11.96
CA LEU A 85 -6.23 10.35 -11.49
C LEU A 85 -7.68 10.49 -11.97
N ARG A 86 -7.99 10.11 -13.21
CA ARG A 86 -9.36 10.06 -13.75
C ARG A 86 -10.21 9.05 -12.99
N GLN A 87 -9.65 7.89 -12.69
CA GLN A 87 -10.31 6.87 -11.89
C GLN A 87 -10.64 7.38 -10.49
N VAL A 88 -9.68 8.00 -9.79
CA VAL A 88 -9.90 8.62 -8.48
C VAL A 88 -10.96 9.72 -8.54
N ALA A 89 -11.00 10.52 -9.61
CA ALA A 89 -12.06 11.53 -9.82
C ALA A 89 -13.47 10.91 -9.86
N GLY A 90 -13.58 9.69 -10.44
CA GLY A 90 -14.85 8.95 -10.54
C GLY A 90 -15.30 8.27 -9.23
N LEU A 91 -14.40 8.12 -8.24
CA LEU A 91 -14.73 7.49 -6.97
C LEU A 91 -15.64 8.37 -6.11
N ALA A 92 -16.42 7.74 -5.24
CA ALA A 92 -17.22 8.45 -4.24
C ALA A 92 -16.32 9.23 -3.27
N ASP A 93 -16.68 10.49 -3.02
CA ASP A 93 -15.97 11.31 -2.02
C ASP A 93 -16.36 10.86 -0.61
N PRO A 94 -15.41 10.46 0.24
CA PRO A 94 -15.74 10.01 1.59
C PRO A 94 -16.05 11.16 2.54
N VAL A 95 -15.64 12.40 2.24
CA VAL A 95 -15.77 13.54 3.14
C VAL A 95 -17.25 13.92 3.30
N GLY A 96 -17.70 14.02 4.53
CA GLY A 96 -19.11 14.31 4.87
C GLY A 96 -20.01 13.07 4.91
N ASN A 97 -19.55 11.89 4.52
CA ASN A 97 -20.35 10.67 4.62
C ASN A 97 -20.78 10.41 6.06
N VAL A 98 -22.09 10.23 6.27
CA VAL A 98 -22.66 9.88 7.56
C VAL A 98 -22.39 8.40 7.83
N ILE A 99 -21.75 8.13 8.98
CA ILE A 99 -21.44 6.78 9.45
C ILE A 99 -22.53 6.26 10.38
N ASP A 100 -22.98 7.14 11.28
CA ASP A 100 -23.99 6.83 12.29
C ASP A 100 -24.72 8.10 12.71
N GLY A 101 -25.96 7.97 13.19
CA GLY A 101 -26.72 9.08 13.70
C GLY A 101 -27.84 8.62 14.68
N LYS A 102 -28.03 9.40 15.73
CA LYS A 102 -29.08 9.12 16.73
C LYS A 102 -29.58 10.39 17.41
N THR A 103 -30.82 10.31 17.90
CA THR A 103 -31.40 11.32 18.81
C THR A 103 -31.39 10.76 20.24
N LEU A 104 -30.80 11.52 21.16
CA LEU A 104 -30.77 11.13 22.55
C LEU A 104 -32.10 11.45 23.24
N PRO A 105 -32.42 10.80 24.39
CA PRO A 105 -33.66 11.07 25.14
C PRO A 105 -33.83 12.54 25.59
N ASN A 106 -32.73 13.28 25.72
CA ASN A 106 -32.73 14.71 26.04
C ASN A 106 -32.91 15.63 24.81
N GLY A 107 -33.13 15.06 23.62
CA GLY A 107 -33.35 15.81 22.38
C GLY A 107 -32.08 16.21 21.60
N LEU A 108 -30.88 15.86 22.06
CA LEU A 108 -29.67 16.09 21.25
C LEU A 108 -29.64 15.17 20.03
N HIS A 109 -29.40 15.74 18.85
CA HIS A 109 -29.13 14.99 17.61
C HIS A 109 -27.64 14.86 17.43
N ILE A 110 -27.12 13.62 17.41
CA ILE A 110 -25.73 13.32 17.21
C ILE A 110 -25.58 12.64 15.85
N THR A 111 -24.70 13.19 15.00
CA THR A 111 -24.34 12.61 13.70
C THR A 111 -22.83 12.40 13.66
N LYS A 112 -22.37 11.20 13.34
CA LYS A 112 -20.96 10.89 13.11
C LYS A 112 -20.68 10.91 11.62
N ILE A 113 -19.75 11.76 11.19
CA ILE A 113 -19.38 11.92 9.79
C ILE A 113 -17.89 11.65 9.55
N ARG A 114 -17.52 11.32 8.30
CA ARG A 114 -16.11 11.28 7.87
C ARG A 114 -15.57 12.68 7.62
N VAL A 115 -14.32 12.90 8.02
CA VAL A 115 -13.57 14.15 7.78
C VAL A 115 -12.14 13.80 7.36
N PRO A 116 -11.43 14.67 6.59
CA PRO A 116 -10.03 14.45 6.26
C PRO A 116 -9.16 14.24 7.51
N LEU A 117 -8.04 13.53 7.35
CA LEU A 117 -7.00 13.43 8.38
C LEU A 117 -6.31 14.79 8.60
N GLY A 118 -6.10 15.54 7.52
CA GLY A 118 -5.46 16.86 7.56
C GLY A 118 -4.28 16.99 6.61
N VAL A 119 -3.05 16.99 7.13
CA VAL A 119 -1.80 16.99 6.35
C VAL A 119 -1.17 15.61 6.42
N ILE A 120 -0.97 14.99 5.26
CA ILE A 120 -0.36 13.67 5.13
C ILE A 120 1.04 13.80 4.54
N GLY A 121 2.05 13.33 5.28
CA GLY A 121 3.41 13.18 4.78
C GLY A 121 3.57 11.82 4.08
N ILE A 122 4.00 11.78 2.83
CA ILE A 122 4.28 10.55 2.10
C ILE A 122 5.79 10.47 1.84
N ILE A 123 6.43 9.43 2.38
CA ILE A 123 7.86 9.17 2.20
C ILE A 123 8.01 7.92 1.34
N TYR A 124 8.62 8.05 0.14
CA TYR A 124 8.65 6.93 -0.81
C TYR A 124 9.98 6.82 -1.56
N GLU A 125 10.29 5.61 -2.01
CA GLU A 125 11.48 5.29 -2.79
C GLU A 125 11.20 5.34 -4.29
N ALA A 126 12.17 5.02 -5.13
CA ALA A 126 12.24 5.01 -6.60
C ALA A 126 10.96 4.60 -7.36
N ARG A 127 9.87 5.35 -7.22
CA ARG A 127 8.59 5.10 -7.90
C ARG A 127 7.91 6.43 -8.24
N PRO A 128 8.25 7.08 -9.37
CA PRO A 128 7.68 8.39 -9.72
C PRO A 128 6.13 8.40 -9.82
N ASN A 129 5.50 7.28 -10.17
CA ASN A 129 4.05 7.15 -10.19
C ASN A 129 3.39 7.41 -8.83
N VAL A 130 4.06 7.06 -7.71
CA VAL A 130 3.52 7.30 -6.36
C VAL A 130 3.26 8.78 -6.11
N THR A 131 4.00 9.69 -6.77
CA THR A 131 3.76 11.13 -6.68
C THR A 131 2.34 11.50 -7.13
N ALA A 132 1.87 10.93 -8.24
CA ALA A 132 0.53 11.20 -8.77
C ALA A 132 -0.56 10.46 -7.96
N ASP A 133 -0.32 9.19 -7.63
CA ASP A 133 -1.26 8.37 -6.87
C ASP A 133 -1.53 8.98 -5.49
N ALA A 134 -0.46 9.35 -4.77
CA ALA A 134 -0.57 9.97 -3.45
C ALA A 134 -1.23 11.35 -3.49
N ALA A 135 -0.85 12.20 -4.46
CA ALA A 135 -1.46 13.51 -4.63
C ALA A 135 -2.96 13.39 -4.93
N GLY A 136 -3.34 12.50 -5.85
CA GLY A 136 -4.74 12.29 -6.24
C GLY A 136 -5.62 11.78 -5.09
N LEU A 137 -5.16 10.75 -4.40
CA LEU A 137 -5.90 10.16 -3.26
C LEU A 137 -6.01 11.13 -2.08
N CYS A 138 -4.94 11.83 -1.72
CA CYS A 138 -4.97 12.83 -0.65
C CYS A 138 -5.92 13.98 -1.00
N LEU A 139 -5.84 14.53 -2.21
CA LEU A 139 -6.69 15.62 -2.65
C LEU A 139 -8.16 15.22 -2.67
N LYS A 140 -8.51 14.04 -3.22
CA LYS A 140 -9.90 13.55 -3.27
C LYS A 140 -10.47 13.34 -1.88
N SER A 141 -9.68 12.83 -0.93
CA SER A 141 -10.09 12.66 0.48
C SER A 141 -10.00 13.95 1.32
N GLY A 142 -9.70 15.10 0.68
CA GLY A 142 -9.69 16.41 1.33
C GLY A 142 -8.44 16.72 2.16
N ASN A 143 -7.35 15.97 1.95
CA ASN A 143 -6.09 16.12 2.67
C ASN A 143 -5.06 16.90 1.84
N ALA A 144 -4.32 17.80 2.47
CA ALA A 144 -3.08 18.30 1.91
C ALA A 144 -1.99 17.23 2.01
N VAL A 145 -1.06 17.20 1.05
CA VAL A 145 0.00 16.21 0.99
C VAL A 145 1.38 16.85 0.92
N ILE A 146 2.32 16.27 1.66
CA ILE A 146 3.75 16.59 1.59
C ILE A 146 4.48 15.36 1.08
N LEU A 147 5.03 15.45 -0.11
CA LEU A 147 5.71 14.40 -0.83
C LEU A 147 7.21 14.47 -0.59
N LYS A 148 7.83 13.38 -0.15
CA LYS A 148 9.27 13.21 0.00
C LYS A 148 9.72 11.95 -0.69
N GLY A 149 10.09 12.07 -1.96
CA GLY A 149 10.65 10.98 -2.76
C GLY A 149 12.12 10.69 -2.45
N GLY A 150 12.59 9.51 -2.88
CA GLY A 150 14.00 9.14 -2.85
C GLY A 150 14.85 10.03 -3.77
N SER A 151 16.14 10.11 -3.45
CA SER A 151 17.11 10.94 -4.20
C SER A 151 17.34 10.47 -5.64
N GLU A 152 17.03 9.20 -5.91
CA GLU A 152 17.18 8.56 -7.22
C GLU A 152 16.12 8.99 -8.24
N ALA A 153 14.99 9.55 -7.78
CA ALA A 153 13.88 10.01 -8.62
C ALA A 153 13.58 11.51 -8.40
N MET A 154 14.56 12.28 -7.97
CA MET A 154 14.37 13.67 -7.52
C MET A 154 13.81 14.55 -8.62
N GLU A 155 14.40 14.53 -9.81
CA GLU A 155 13.99 15.38 -10.93
C GLU A 155 12.59 14.99 -11.44
N SER A 156 12.35 13.69 -11.59
CA SER A 156 11.04 13.17 -12.00
C SER A 156 9.95 13.56 -11.00
N ASN A 157 10.17 13.30 -9.72
CA ASN A 157 9.18 13.58 -8.67
C ASN A 157 8.90 15.08 -8.52
N LYS A 158 9.94 15.91 -8.56
CA LYS A 158 9.83 17.38 -8.51
C LYS A 158 9.00 17.91 -9.67
N THR A 159 9.30 17.47 -10.90
CA THR A 159 8.58 17.87 -12.11
C THR A 159 7.11 17.46 -12.05
N VAL A 160 6.83 16.18 -11.75
CA VAL A 160 5.46 15.67 -11.62
C VAL A 160 4.70 16.43 -10.52
N ALA A 161 5.28 16.61 -9.34
CA ALA A 161 4.61 17.32 -8.23
C ALA A 161 4.30 18.80 -8.58
N ALA A 162 5.20 19.48 -9.28
CA ALA A 162 4.99 20.86 -9.72
C ALA A 162 3.83 20.98 -10.72
N ILE A 163 3.79 20.07 -11.72
CA ILE A 163 2.71 20.01 -12.71
C ILE A 163 1.36 19.76 -12.03
N LEU A 164 1.31 18.79 -11.12
CA LEU A 164 0.09 18.46 -10.39
C LEU A 164 -0.40 19.61 -9.50
N ALA A 165 0.52 20.26 -8.77
CA ALA A 165 0.19 21.38 -7.90
C ALA A 165 -0.38 22.55 -8.70
N GLN A 166 0.28 22.94 -9.81
CA GLN A 166 -0.16 24.04 -10.67
C GLN A 166 -1.54 23.75 -11.29
N ALA A 167 -1.76 22.54 -11.80
CA ALA A 167 -3.03 22.16 -12.40
C ALA A 167 -4.16 22.14 -11.36
N ALA A 168 -3.91 21.62 -10.16
CA ALA A 168 -4.88 21.59 -9.08
C ALA A 168 -5.26 23.02 -8.61
N GLU A 169 -4.27 23.89 -8.40
CA GLU A 169 -4.49 25.29 -8.03
C GLU A 169 -5.28 26.04 -9.10
N GLY A 170 -4.96 25.82 -10.38
CA GLY A 170 -5.69 26.40 -11.53
C GLY A 170 -7.16 25.94 -11.59
N ALA A 171 -7.49 24.79 -11.02
CA ALA A 171 -8.85 24.26 -10.92
C ALA A 171 -9.58 24.63 -9.61
N GLY A 172 -8.97 25.47 -8.75
CA GLY A 172 -9.61 26.02 -7.54
C GLY A 172 -9.23 25.30 -6.25
N ILE A 173 -8.25 24.41 -6.26
CA ILE A 173 -7.68 23.82 -5.04
C ILE A 173 -6.85 24.88 -4.31
N PRO A 174 -6.93 24.97 -2.97
CA PRO A 174 -6.11 25.91 -2.20
C PRO A 174 -4.62 25.74 -2.47
N ALA A 175 -3.92 26.84 -2.76
CA ALA A 175 -2.48 26.83 -2.96
C ALA A 175 -1.77 26.21 -1.73
N GLY A 176 -0.78 25.38 -2.01
CA GLY A 176 -0.05 24.65 -0.97
C GLY A 176 -0.62 23.29 -0.59
N SER A 177 -1.74 22.85 -1.20
CA SER A 177 -2.33 21.53 -0.94
C SER A 177 -1.43 20.37 -1.37
N ILE A 178 -0.57 20.56 -2.38
CA ILE A 178 0.43 19.59 -2.83
C ILE A 178 1.80 20.19 -2.65
N GLN A 179 2.59 19.65 -1.74
CA GLN A 179 3.96 20.09 -1.46
C GLN A 179 4.96 18.99 -1.79
N PHE A 180 6.10 19.37 -2.34
CA PHE A 180 7.23 18.46 -2.56
C PHE A 180 8.47 18.98 -1.84
N ILE A 181 9.16 18.11 -1.10
CA ILE A 181 10.43 18.42 -0.44
C ILE A 181 11.57 18.11 -1.41
N ASP A 182 12.11 19.15 -2.05
CA ASP A 182 13.08 19.07 -3.12
C ASP A 182 14.54 19.11 -2.64
N THR A 183 14.86 18.23 -1.70
CA THR A 183 16.24 18.01 -1.23
C THR A 183 16.58 16.54 -1.16
N SER A 184 17.83 16.18 -1.50
CA SER A 184 18.36 14.82 -1.34
C SER A 184 18.86 14.54 0.09
N ASP A 185 18.88 15.54 0.95
CA ASP A 185 19.32 15.40 2.34
C ASP A 185 18.35 14.47 3.10
N ARG A 186 18.92 13.42 3.69
CA ARG A 186 18.15 12.47 4.52
C ARG A 186 17.61 13.10 5.80
N GLN A 187 18.20 14.22 6.26
CA GLN A 187 17.72 14.97 7.41
C GLN A 187 16.28 15.46 7.18
N ALA A 188 15.89 15.77 5.94
CA ALA A 188 14.51 16.16 5.61
C ALA A 188 13.46 15.11 5.97
N VAL A 189 13.80 13.83 5.94
CA VAL A 189 12.92 12.75 6.40
C VAL A 189 12.77 12.82 7.91
N GLN A 190 13.89 12.99 8.64
CA GLN A 190 13.88 13.13 10.10
C GLN A 190 13.09 14.36 10.51
N ASP A 191 13.28 15.48 9.84
CA ASP A 191 12.54 16.71 10.14
C ASP A 191 11.04 16.51 9.89
N LEU A 192 10.65 15.90 8.77
CA LEU A 192 9.23 15.66 8.41
C LEU A 192 8.49 14.80 9.43
N ILE A 193 9.12 13.70 9.90
CA ILE A 193 8.50 12.76 10.86
C ILE A 193 8.41 13.33 12.29
N HIS A 194 8.98 14.53 12.51
CA HIS A 194 8.91 15.26 13.77
C HIS A 194 8.14 16.58 13.70
N MET A 195 7.45 16.85 12.57
CA MET A 195 6.63 18.09 12.38
C MET A 195 5.29 18.03 13.12
N ASN A 196 5.32 17.76 14.43
CA ASN A 196 4.13 17.71 15.29
C ASN A 196 3.32 19.01 15.20
N GLY A 197 2.00 18.88 15.08
CA GLY A 197 1.07 20.01 14.91
C GLY A 197 0.96 20.57 13.50
N LEU A 198 1.94 20.31 12.62
CA LEU A 198 1.90 20.68 11.20
C LEU A 198 1.57 19.50 10.30
N VAL A 199 2.08 18.33 10.60
CA VAL A 199 1.79 17.07 9.90
C VAL A 199 0.94 16.20 10.83
N ASP A 200 -0.17 15.69 10.32
CA ASP A 200 -1.14 14.92 11.10
C ASP A 200 -0.84 13.41 11.06
N VAL A 201 -0.28 12.92 9.95
CA VAL A 201 0.13 11.52 9.78
C VAL A 201 1.20 11.38 8.70
N VAL A 202 2.06 10.37 8.83
CA VAL A 202 3.06 10.00 7.82
C VAL A 202 2.78 8.57 7.32
N ILE A 203 2.91 8.36 6.01
CA ILE A 203 2.77 7.05 5.36
C ILE A 203 4.08 6.75 4.61
N PRO A 204 4.94 5.87 5.15
CA PRO A 204 6.14 5.42 4.44
C PRO A 204 5.78 4.39 3.37
N ARG A 205 6.41 4.50 2.17
CA ARG A 205 6.24 3.61 1.00
C ARG A 205 7.60 3.19 0.45
N GLY A 206 8.08 2.03 0.83
CA GLY A 206 9.40 1.55 0.41
C GLY A 206 9.74 0.18 0.96
N GLY A 207 11.01 -0.15 0.98
CA GLY A 207 11.50 -1.38 1.59
C GLY A 207 11.35 -1.38 3.12
N ALA A 208 11.39 -2.57 3.71
CA ALA A 208 11.23 -2.77 5.16
C ALA A 208 12.14 -1.86 6.01
N GLY A 209 13.37 -1.61 5.54
CA GLY A 209 14.33 -0.74 6.23
C GLY A 209 13.86 0.71 6.36
N LEU A 210 13.27 1.30 5.31
CA LEU A 210 12.70 2.64 5.35
C LEU A 210 11.50 2.68 6.29
N ILE A 211 10.58 1.72 6.15
CA ILE A 211 9.35 1.67 6.94
C ILE A 211 9.69 1.58 8.42
N GLN A 212 10.55 0.64 8.81
CA GLN A 212 10.99 0.46 10.19
C GLN A 212 11.74 1.69 10.75
N ALA A 213 12.56 2.35 9.93
CA ALA A 213 13.24 3.57 10.33
C ALA A 213 12.25 4.70 10.63
N VAL A 214 11.21 4.88 9.80
CA VAL A 214 10.16 5.88 10.04
C VAL A 214 9.35 5.51 11.27
N VAL A 215 8.85 4.28 11.38
CA VAL A 215 8.01 3.82 12.51
C VAL A 215 8.70 3.99 13.85
N ARG A 216 10.01 3.64 13.94
CA ARG A 216 10.76 3.71 15.21
C ARG A 216 11.12 5.12 15.63
N ASN A 217 11.29 6.04 14.70
CA ASN A 217 11.82 7.37 14.99
C ASN A 217 10.77 8.48 14.93
N ALA A 218 9.59 8.25 14.35
CA ALA A 218 8.59 9.29 14.21
C ALA A 218 7.94 9.68 15.53
N SER A 219 7.71 10.97 15.73
CA SER A 219 6.82 11.50 16.77
C SER A 219 5.46 11.90 16.21
N VAL A 220 5.35 12.07 14.88
CA VAL A 220 4.07 12.18 14.17
C VAL A 220 3.49 10.77 14.01
N PRO A 221 2.17 10.57 14.13
CA PRO A 221 1.53 9.28 13.87
C PRO A 221 1.92 8.70 12.51
N VAL A 222 2.15 7.38 12.47
CA VAL A 222 2.53 6.68 11.23
C VAL A 222 1.48 5.63 10.89
N ILE A 223 1.03 5.63 9.64
CA ILE A 223 0.29 4.50 9.07
C ILE A 223 1.31 3.65 8.31
N GLU A 224 1.61 2.50 8.89
CA GLU A 224 2.61 1.59 8.36
C GLU A 224 2.05 0.80 7.16
N THR A 225 2.79 0.78 6.05
CA THR A 225 2.55 -0.18 4.97
C THR A 225 3.40 -1.41 5.23
N GLY A 226 2.76 -2.59 5.30
CA GLY A 226 3.45 -3.81 5.72
C GLY A 226 4.30 -4.44 4.63
N ALA A 227 5.38 -5.11 5.02
CA ALA A 227 6.01 -6.16 4.22
C ALA A 227 5.07 -7.37 4.14
N GLY A 228 5.09 -8.09 3.03
CA GLY A 228 4.18 -9.21 2.78
C GLY A 228 4.88 -10.56 2.82
N VAL A 229 4.97 -11.20 3.99
CA VAL A 229 5.26 -12.64 4.08
C VAL A 229 3.94 -13.38 4.06
N CYS A 230 3.41 -13.60 2.84
CA CYS A 230 2.09 -14.20 2.63
C CYS A 230 2.19 -15.72 2.51
N HIS A 231 1.18 -16.44 3.03
CA HIS A 231 1.14 -17.90 2.97
C HIS A 231 -0.06 -18.40 2.17
N THR A 232 0.13 -19.55 1.54
CA THR A 232 -0.97 -20.39 1.07
C THR A 232 -0.85 -21.76 1.72
N TYR A 233 -1.89 -22.19 2.42
CA TYR A 233 -2.00 -23.51 3.01
C TYR A 233 -2.90 -24.39 2.14
N VAL A 234 -2.36 -25.51 1.67
CA VAL A 234 -3.10 -26.55 0.95
C VAL A 234 -3.50 -27.63 1.95
N ASP A 235 -4.79 -27.66 2.28
CA ASP A 235 -5.36 -28.59 3.25
C ASP A 235 -5.49 -30.00 2.65
N LYS A 236 -5.61 -31.02 3.53
CA LYS A 236 -5.83 -32.42 3.12
C LYS A 236 -7.07 -32.64 2.24
N ASP A 237 -8.11 -31.82 2.47
CA ASP A 237 -9.38 -31.86 1.76
C ASP A 237 -9.41 -30.86 0.58
N ALA A 238 -8.25 -30.42 0.08
CA ALA A 238 -8.18 -29.50 -1.05
C ALA A 238 -8.44 -30.20 -2.39
N ASN A 239 -9.09 -29.49 -3.29
CA ASN A 239 -9.08 -29.84 -4.70
C ASN A 239 -7.70 -29.54 -5.29
N VAL A 240 -6.97 -30.56 -5.72
CA VAL A 240 -5.58 -30.47 -6.20
C VAL A 240 -5.45 -29.52 -7.39
N GLU A 241 -6.39 -29.55 -8.34
CA GLU A 241 -6.34 -28.69 -9.53
C GLU A 241 -6.52 -27.22 -9.17
N ILE A 242 -7.45 -26.92 -8.26
CA ILE A 242 -7.66 -25.55 -7.74
C ILE A 242 -6.44 -25.11 -6.95
N ALA A 243 -5.89 -25.96 -6.09
CA ALA A 243 -4.71 -25.65 -5.29
C ALA A 243 -3.49 -25.31 -6.16
N MET A 244 -3.27 -26.06 -7.24
CA MET A 244 -2.19 -25.81 -8.19
C MET A 244 -2.35 -24.45 -8.88
N LYS A 245 -3.54 -24.11 -9.36
CA LYS A 245 -3.82 -22.81 -10.01
C LYS A 245 -3.57 -21.64 -9.04
N ILE A 246 -4.07 -21.75 -7.81
CA ILE A 246 -3.94 -20.71 -6.79
C ILE A 246 -2.47 -20.55 -6.39
N ALA A 247 -1.79 -21.63 -6.00
CA ALA A 247 -0.41 -21.57 -5.54
C ALA A 247 0.54 -21.06 -6.64
N PHE A 248 0.35 -21.49 -7.87
CA PHE A 248 1.13 -21.01 -9.02
C PHE A 248 0.92 -19.51 -9.26
N ASN A 249 -0.36 -19.07 -9.35
CA ASN A 249 -0.68 -17.66 -9.53
C ASN A 249 -0.15 -16.79 -8.39
N ALA A 250 -0.31 -17.24 -7.15
CA ALA A 250 0.10 -16.49 -5.97
C ALA A 250 1.61 -16.18 -5.95
N LYS A 251 2.48 -17.01 -6.56
CA LYS A 251 3.92 -16.77 -6.64
C LYS A 251 4.36 -16.18 -7.98
N VAL A 252 3.91 -16.76 -9.08
CA VAL A 252 4.55 -16.54 -10.40
C VAL A 252 4.01 -15.32 -11.14
N GLN A 253 2.73 -14.96 -10.94
CA GLN A 253 2.09 -13.88 -11.67
C GLN A 253 2.81 -12.53 -11.53
N ARG A 254 3.26 -12.17 -10.31
CA ARG A 254 4.07 -10.98 -10.03
C ARG A 254 4.80 -11.14 -8.70
N PRO A 255 6.01 -11.71 -8.67
CA PRO A 255 6.67 -12.08 -7.42
C PRO A 255 7.17 -10.89 -6.59
N SER A 256 7.33 -9.70 -7.19
CA SER A 256 7.92 -8.51 -6.54
C SER A 256 6.95 -7.63 -5.76
N VAL A 257 5.73 -8.09 -5.51
CA VAL A 257 4.69 -7.34 -4.78
C VAL A 257 4.37 -7.99 -3.43
N CYS A 258 3.96 -7.18 -2.46
CA CYS A 258 3.76 -7.59 -1.06
C CYS A 258 2.67 -8.65 -0.84
N ASN A 259 1.72 -8.82 -1.77
CA ASN A 259 0.68 -9.85 -1.71
C ASN A 259 1.05 -11.14 -2.48
N ALA A 260 2.28 -11.24 -3.01
CA ALA A 260 2.79 -12.49 -3.56
C ALA A 260 3.05 -13.49 -2.43
N MET A 261 2.78 -14.77 -2.70
CA MET A 261 3.06 -15.83 -1.74
C MET A 261 4.57 -15.99 -1.54
N GLU A 262 5.01 -16.05 -0.27
CA GLU A 262 6.40 -16.29 0.10
C GLU A 262 6.60 -17.66 0.76
N THR A 263 5.54 -18.23 1.32
CA THR A 263 5.56 -19.58 1.91
C THR A 263 4.33 -20.39 1.48
N LEU A 264 4.58 -21.60 1.01
CA LEU A 264 3.57 -22.62 0.71
C LEU A 264 3.60 -23.70 1.80
N LEU A 265 2.49 -23.85 2.50
CA LEU A 265 2.29 -24.91 3.51
C LEU A 265 1.42 -26.01 2.90
N VAL A 266 1.81 -27.27 3.06
CA VAL A 266 1.08 -28.39 2.45
C VAL A 266 0.80 -29.44 3.53
N HIS A 267 -0.47 -29.82 3.68
CA HIS A 267 -0.83 -30.89 4.60
C HIS A 267 -0.21 -32.23 4.14
N LYS A 268 0.36 -32.99 5.06
CA LYS A 268 1.06 -34.24 4.74
C LYS A 268 0.22 -35.24 3.94
N ASP A 269 -1.09 -35.34 4.22
CA ASP A 269 -1.98 -36.32 3.57
C ASP A 269 -2.30 -36.00 2.09
N ILE A 270 -2.02 -34.78 1.63
CA ILE A 270 -2.18 -34.39 0.22
C ILE A 270 -0.83 -34.21 -0.48
N ALA A 271 0.27 -34.20 0.26
CA ALA A 271 1.60 -33.89 -0.25
C ALA A 271 2.00 -34.76 -1.46
N ASP A 272 1.79 -36.06 -1.39
CA ASP A 272 2.13 -37.00 -2.48
C ASP A 272 1.36 -36.74 -3.79
N LYS A 273 0.14 -36.18 -3.70
CA LYS A 273 -0.69 -35.87 -4.87
C LYS A 273 -0.40 -34.49 -5.44
N PHE A 274 0.05 -33.57 -4.60
CA PHE A 274 0.18 -32.14 -4.95
C PHE A 274 1.62 -31.75 -5.28
N LEU A 275 2.60 -32.08 -4.41
CA LEU A 275 3.96 -31.58 -4.50
C LEU A 275 4.71 -31.99 -5.78
N PRO A 276 4.66 -33.24 -6.28
CA PRO A 276 5.47 -33.63 -7.44
C PRO A 276 5.17 -32.75 -8.66
N MET A 277 3.89 -32.49 -8.94
CA MET A 277 3.48 -31.70 -10.08
C MET A 277 3.69 -30.19 -9.82
N MET A 278 3.44 -29.72 -8.60
CA MET A 278 3.63 -28.30 -8.25
C MET A 278 5.09 -27.88 -8.32
N LEU A 279 6.01 -28.70 -7.78
CA LEU A 279 7.45 -28.44 -7.85
C LEU A 279 7.95 -28.46 -9.30
N MET A 280 7.44 -29.34 -10.15
CA MET A 280 7.77 -29.34 -11.58
C MET A 280 7.31 -28.04 -12.26
N MET A 281 6.09 -27.54 -11.96
CA MET A 281 5.60 -26.29 -12.51
C MET A 281 6.43 -25.08 -12.05
N TYR A 282 6.81 -25.02 -10.80
CA TYR A 282 7.67 -23.97 -10.26
C TYR A 282 9.05 -23.97 -10.91
N ASN A 283 9.67 -25.15 -11.02
CA ASN A 283 10.97 -25.30 -11.70
C ASN A 283 10.92 -24.84 -13.16
N SER A 284 9.83 -25.19 -13.88
CA SER A 284 9.61 -24.74 -15.26
C SER A 284 9.50 -23.22 -15.41
N SER A 285 9.13 -22.53 -14.32
CA SER A 285 9.02 -21.07 -14.22
C SER A 285 10.22 -20.43 -13.52
N ALA A 286 11.33 -21.16 -13.35
CA ALA A 286 12.57 -20.71 -12.71
C ALA A 286 12.37 -20.23 -11.24
N VAL A 287 11.41 -20.79 -10.52
CA VAL A 287 11.22 -20.54 -9.09
C VAL A 287 12.22 -21.37 -8.28
N GLU A 288 13.09 -20.71 -7.52
CA GLU A 288 13.98 -21.36 -6.54
C GLU A 288 13.16 -21.81 -5.32
N ILE A 289 13.16 -23.11 -5.04
CA ILE A 289 12.40 -23.68 -3.92
C ILE A 289 13.34 -23.93 -2.74
N ARG A 290 12.92 -23.46 -1.56
CA ARG A 290 13.54 -23.73 -0.27
C ARG A 290 12.58 -24.54 0.58
N GLY A 291 12.90 -25.82 0.83
CA GLY A 291 12.02 -26.75 1.50
C GLY A 291 12.59 -27.28 2.81
N ASP A 292 11.68 -27.68 3.72
CA ASP A 292 12.05 -28.48 4.85
C ASP A 292 12.55 -29.88 4.42
N LYS A 293 12.98 -30.71 5.36
CA LYS A 293 13.51 -32.05 5.04
C LYS A 293 12.50 -32.92 4.31
N ALA A 294 11.23 -32.84 4.65
CA ALA A 294 10.19 -33.63 4.03
C ALA A 294 9.93 -33.22 2.57
N VAL A 295 9.94 -31.92 2.27
CA VAL A 295 9.80 -31.41 0.89
C VAL A 295 11.02 -31.79 0.03
N GLN A 296 12.23 -31.83 0.59
CA GLN A 296 13.45 -32.24 -0.12
C GLN A 296 13.40 -33.67 -0.67
N GLU A 297 12.58 -34.54 -0.07
CA GLU A 297 12.40 -35.93 -0.53
C GLU A 297 11.65 -36.00 -1.88
N TYR A 298 10.88 -34.96 -2.26
CA TYR A 298 10.11 -34.90 -3.51
C TYR A 298 10.92 -34.46 -4.73
N SER A 299 12.04 -33.74 -4.53
CA SER A 299 12.88 -33.28 -5.66
C SER A 299 14.29 -32.91 -5.19
N GLY A 300 15.30 -33.40 -5.89
CA GLY A 300 16.71 -33.04 -5.69
C GLY A 300 17.04 -31.58 -6.05
N GLN A 301 16.10 -30.80 -6.59
CA GLN A 301 16.28 -29.39 -6.92
C GLN A 301 15.79 -28.46 -5.79
N VAL A 302 15.24 -29.02 -4.71
CA VAL A 302 14.83 -28.27 -3.52
C VAL A 302 16.03 -27.99 -2.64
N HIS A 303 16.31 -26.70 -2.40
CA HIS A 303 17.33 -26.27 -1.46
C HIS A 303 16.83 -26.39 -0.01
N PRO A 304 17.70 -26.68 0.96
CA PRO A 304 17.32 -26.68 2.36
C PRO A 304 16.85 -25.29 2.81
N ALA A 305 15.68 -25.20 3.41
CA ALA A 305 15.20 -24.00 4.06
C ALA A 305 15.90 -23.79 5.40
N THR A 306 16.20 -22.56 5.74
CA THR A 306 16.69 -22.10 7.05
C THR A 306 15.56 -21.47 7.85
N GLU A 307 15.77 -21.22 9.15
CA GLU A 307 14.77 -20.52 9.99
C GLU A 307 14.45 -19.11 9.46
N GLU A 308 15.42 -18.42 8.88
CA GLU A 308 15.27 -17.08 8.30
C GLU A 308 14.37 -17.08 7.06
N ASP A 309 14.39 -18.15 6.28
CA ASP A 309 13.60 -18.29 5.05
C ASP A 309 12.10 -18.17 5.33
N TRP A 310 11.63 -18.66 6.49
CA TRP A 310 10.21 -18.63 6.85
C TRP A 310 9.66 -17.21 7.08
N SER A 311 10.50 -16.28 7.50
CA SER A 311 10.14 -14.89 7.77
C SER A 311 10.60 -13.90 6.68
N THR A 312 11.13 -14.42 5.57
CA THR A 312 11.70 -13.60 4.50
C THR A 312 10.69 -13.26 3.43
N GLU A 313 10.49 -11.96 3.16
CA GLU A 313 9.86 -11.48 1.94
C GLU A 313 10.93 -11.46 0.84
N TYR A 314 10.95 -12.48 -0.01
CA TYR A 314 11.94 -12.58 -1.09
C TYR A 314 11.73 -11.52 -2.17
N GLY A 315 10.47 -11.22 -2.51
CA GLY A 315 10.13 -10.29 -3.58
C GLY A 315 10.65 -10.72 -4.95
N ASP A 316 10.89 -12.00 -5.15
CA ASP A 316 11.49 -12.60 -6.34
C ASP A 316 10.92 -14.02 -6.58
N LEU A 317 11.34 -14.68 -7.66
CA LEU A 317 11.00 -16.07 -7.97
C LEU A 317 11.74 -17.04 -7.03
N ARG A 318 11.47 -16.89 -5.73
CA ARG A 318 11.93 -17.75 -4.65
C ARG A 318 10.76 -18.03 -3.70
N LEU A 319 10.63 -19.27 -3.23
CA LEU A 319 9.49 -19.72 -2.44
C LEU A 319 9.94 -20.68 -1.35
N SER A 320 9.49 -20.46 -0.12
CA SER A 320 9.60 -21.44 0.96
C SER A 320 8.46 -22.45 0.89
N VAL A 321 8.74 -23.73 1.10
CA VAL A 321 7.74 -24.81 1.09
C VAL A 321 7.92 -25.68 2.32
N LYS A 322 6.83 -25.94 3.06
CA LYS A 322 6.84 -26.79 4.24
C LYS A 322 5.67 -27.76 4.24
N ILE A 323 5.94 -29.02 4.63
CA ILE A 323 4.89 -29.99 4.97
C ILE A 323 4.49 -29.79 6.43
N VAL A 324 3.19 -29.80 6.69
CA VAL A 324 2.61 -29.65 8.04
C VAL A 324 1.69 -30.82 8.36
N ASP A 325 1.62 -31.17 9.65
CA ASP A 325 0.83 -32.31 10.12
C ASP A 325 -0.67 -32.02 10.24
N SER A 326 -1.03 -30.74 10.39
CA SER A 326 -2.41 -30.33 10.62
C SER A 326 -2.64 -28.85 10.27
N ILE A 327 -3.91 -28.42 10.23
CA ILE A 327 -4.31 -27.01 10.07
C ILE A 327 -3.82 -26.15 11.25
N GLU A 328 -3.78 -26.71 12.46
CA GLU A 328 -3.29 -26.01 13.65
C GLU A 328 -1.80 -25.68 13.52
N GLU A 329 -0.99 -26.62 12.99
CA GLU A 329 0.42 -26.37 12.73
C GLU A 329 0.59 -25.30 11.63
N ALA A 330 -0.23 -25.34 10.57
CA ALA A 330 -0.21 -24.32 9.53
C ALA A 330 -0.52 -22.93 10.11
N MET A 331 -1.58 -22.81 10.91
CA MET A 331 -1.94 -21.54 11.56
C MET A 331 -0.88 -21.07 12.57
N ALA A 332 -0.25 -21.99 13.31
CA ALA A 332 0.85 -21.66 14.22
C ALA A 332 2.08 -21.15 13.46
N HIS A 333 2.40 -21.75 12.31
CA HIS A 333 3.47 -21.28 11.42
C HIS A 333 3.18 -19.85 10.90
N ILE A 334 1.97 -19.61 10.38
CA ILE A 334 1.52 -18.29 9.91
C ILE A 334 1.61 -17.25 11.04
N ALA A 335 1.14 -17.60 12.24
CA ALA A 335 1.19 -16.69 13.39
C ALA A 335 2.63 -16.35 13.82
N LYS A 336 3.59 -17.26 13.64
CA LYS A 336 4.99 -17.07 14.00
C LYS A 336 5.76 -16.26 12.96
N TYR A 337 5.57 -16.51 11.68
CA TYR A 337 6.43 -16.01 10.62
C TYR A 337 5.74 -15.01 9.69
N GLY A 338 4.41 -15.01 9.64
CA GLY A 338 3.63 -14.09 8.82
C GLY A 338 3.69 -12.65 9.30
N THR A 339 3.41 -11.74 8.39
CA THR A 339 3.36 -10.29 8.67
C THR A 339 1.93 -9.78 8.87
N GLY A 340 0.93 -10.67 8.88
CA GLY A 340 -0.48 -10.32 8.98
C GLY A 340 -1.03 -9.63 7.73
N HIS A 341 -0.42 -9.87 6.57
CA HIS A 341 -0.81 -9.23 5.31
C HIS A 341 -1.94 -10.01 4.61
N SER A 342 -1.63 -11.13 3.99
CA SER A 342 -2.60 -11.92 3.21
C SER A 342 -2.31 -13.40 3.36
N GLU A 343 -3.30 -14.14 3.81
CA GLU A 343 -3.17 -15.57 4.09
C GLU A 343 -4.28 -16.35 3.38
N CYS A 344 -3.96 -17.53 2.86
CA CYS A 344 -4.92 -18.33 2.11
C CYS A 344 -4.94 -19.78 2.61
N ILE A 345 -6.14 -20.36 2.68
CA ILE A 345 -6.37 -21.80 2.73
C ILE A 345 -7.02 -22.27 1.44
N VAL A 346 -6.56 -23.40 0.91
CA VAL A 346 -7.26 -24.12 -0.15
C VAL A 346 -7.85 -25.40 0.42
N THR A 347 -9.18 -25.52 0.45
CA THR A 347 -9.91 -26.66 1.03
C THR A 347 -11.35 -26.71 0.51
N ASP A 348 -11.89 -27.93 0.38
CA ASP A 348 -13.32 -28.18 0.16
C ASP A 348 -14.06 -28.44 1.49
N ASN A 349 -13.32 -28.46 2.62
CA ASN A 349 -13.89 -28.68 3.94
C ASN A 349 -14.37 -27.33 4.54
N TYR A 350 -15.69 -27.18 4.67
CA TYR A 350 -16.29 -25.95 5.20
C TYR A 350 -15.84 -25.62 6.63
N GLN A 351 -15.68 -26.61 7.50
CA GLN A 351 -15.25 -26.38 8.89
C GLN A 351 -13.80 -25.91 8.95
N ALA A 352 -12.91 -26.51 8.15
CA ALA A 352 -11.51 -26.08 8.04
C ALA A 352 -11.43 -24.63 7.50
N ALA A 353 -12.22 -24.30 6.48
CA ALA A 353 -12.28 -22.95 5.93
C ALA A 353 -12.71 -21.93 6.98
N GLN A 354 -13.77 -22.19 7.74
CA GLN A 354 -14.24 -21.31 8.81
C GLN A 354 -13.20 -21.18 9.93
N LEU A 355 -12.65 -22.30 10.40
CA LEU A 355 -11.62 -22.29 11.44
C LEU A 355 -10.45 -21.40 11.03
N PHE A 356 -9.94 -21.55 9.82
CA PHE A 356 -8.82 -20.75 9.30
C PHE A 356 -9.19 -19.28 9.23
N GLN A 357 -10.34 -18.93 8.64
CA GLN A 357 -10.77 -17.52 8.48
C GLN A 357 -10.97 -16.79 9.82
N TYR A 358 -11.47 -17.46 10.84
CA TYR A 358 -11.71 -16.83 12.16
C TYR A 358 -10.48 -16.81 13.07
N THR A 359 -9.52 -17.71 12.83
CA THR A 359 -8.35 -17.85 13.70
C THR A 359 -7.14 -17.08 13.19
N VAL A 360 -6.94 -17.04 11.86
CA VAL A 360 -5.77 -16.38 11.26
C VAL A 360 -5.92 -14.85 11.32
N ASP A 361 -4.97 -14.20 12.00
CA ASP A 361 -4.97 -12.76 12.21
C ASP A 361 -4.19 -12.03 11.11
N ALA A 362 -4.83 -11.83 9.97
CA ALA A 362 -4.28 -11.09 8.84
C ALA A 362 -5.25 -10.04 8.31
N ALA A 363 -4.74 -9.10 7.51
CA ALA A 363 -5.55 -8.04 6.88
C ALA A 363 -6.52 -8.62 5.85
N ALA A 364 -6.12 -9.71 5.15
CA ALA A 364 -6.97 -10.43 4.22
C ALA A 364 -6.78 -11.95 4.42
N VAL A 365 -7.88 -12.69 4.60
CA VAL A 365 -7.87 -14.14 4.78
C VAL A 365 -8.76 -14.78 3.73
N TYR A 366 -8.15 -15.57 2.86
CA TYR A 366 -8.78 -16.17 1.68
C TYR A 366 -9.12 -17.63 1.89
N VAL A 367 -10.21 -18.04 1.28
CA VAL A 367 -10.56 -19.44 1.03
C VAL A 367 -10.65 -19.61 -0.48
N ASN A 368 -9.87 -20.57 -1.02
CA ASN A 368 -9.90 -20.95 -2.44
C ASN A 368 -9.70 -19.77 -3.44
N ALA A 369 -8.87 -18.79 -3.07
CA ALA A 369 -8.49 -17.68 -3.94
C ALA A 369 -7.03 -17.25 -3.70
N SER A 370 -6.39 -16.72 -4.74
CA SER A 370 -5.01 -16.24 -4.67
C SER A 370 -4.87 -15.02 -3.76
N THR A 371 -3.79 -14.94 -2.98
CA THR A 371 -3.43 -13.75 -2.19
C THR A 371 -3.19 -12.52 -3.06
N ARG A 372 -2.97 -12.71 -4.38
CA ARG A 372 -2.77 -11.63 -5.35
C ARG A 372 -3.97 -10.68 -5.48
N PHE A 373 -5.14 -11.08 -5.01
CA PHE A 373 -6.32 -10.20 -4.97
C PHE A 373 -6.30 -9.15 -3.86
N THR A 374 -5.34 -9.15 -2.92
CA THR A 374 -5.20 -8.07 -1.93
C THR A 374 -4.65 -6.81 -2.58
N ASP A 375 -5.51 -6.08 -3.25
CA ASP A 375 -5.21 -4.91 -4.07
C ASP A 375 -6.44 -4.01 -4.11
N GLY A 376 -6.25 -2.68 -4.09
CA GLY A 376 -7.37 -1.74 -4.05
C GLY A 376 -8.27 -1.79 -5.30
N ASN A 377 -7.71 -2.07 -6.47
CA ASN A 377 -8.51 -2.21 -7.68
C ASN A 377 -9.30 -3.52 -7.67
N GLU A 378 -8.64 -4.64 -7.29
CA GLU A 378 -9.27 -5.96 -7.22
C GLU A 378 -10.37 -6.00 -6.15
N PHE A 379 -10.24 -5.24 -5.06
CA PHE A 379 -11.28 -5.08 -4.03
C PHE A 379 -12.39 -4.09 -4.43
N GLY A 380 -12.30 -3.49 -5.61
CA GLY A 380 -13.30 -2.53 -6.09
C GLY A 380 -13.18 -1.14 -5.47
N PHE A 381 -12.07 -0.84 -4.79
CA PHE A 381 -11.83 0.50 -4.19
C PHE A 381 -11.32 1.51 -5.24
N GLY A 382 -10.93 1.04 -6.41
CA GLY A 382 -10.51 1.84 -7.56
C GLY A 382 -9.08 2.39 -7.48
N ALA A 383 -8.50 2.54 -6.32
CA ALA A 383 -7.12 2.96 -6.10
C ALA A 383 -6.69 2.67 -4.67
N GLU A 384 -5.38 2.61 -4.41
CA GLU A 384 -4.84 2.48 -3.06
C GLU A 384 -3.53 3.23 -2.89
N ILE A 385 -3.26 3.68 -1.66
CA ILE A 385 -1.95 4.25 -1.30
C ILE A 385 -1.00 3.19 -0.75
N GLY A 386 -1.49 2.00 -0.49
CA GLY A 386 -0.77 0.82 0.00
C GLY A 386 -1.62 -0.05 0.90
N ILE A 387 -1.02 -1.14 1.38
CA ILE A 387 -1.69 -2.12 2.22
C ILE A 387 -1.09 -2.04 3.62
N SER A 388 -1.92 -1.77 4.62
CA SER A 388 -1.50 -1.72 6.02
C SER A 388 -1.80 -3.04 6.73
N THR A 389 -0.88 -3.48 7.57
CA THR A 389 -1.07 -4.63 8.46
C THR A 389 -1.35 -4.22 9.91
N GLN A 390 -1.37 -2.91 10.19
CA GLN A 390 -1.68 -2.36 11.51
C GLN A 390 -3.13 -2.65 11.92
N LYS A 391 -3.36 -2.77 13.22
CA LYS A 391 -4.71 -2.89 13.80
C LYS A 391 -5.28 -1.53 14.25
N LEU A 392 -4.43 -0.53 14.38
CA LEU A 392 -4.82 0.82 14.74
C LEU A 392 -5.03 1.64 13.46
N HIS A 393 -6.22 2.20 13.28
CA HIS A 393 -6.72 2.98 12.16
C HIS A 393 -7.03 2.14 10.91
N ALA A 394 -6.13 2.02 9.92
CA ALA A 394 -6.37 1.31 8.66
C ALA A 394 -5.73 -0.09 8.69
N ARG A 395 -6.43 -1.09 8.16
CA ARG A 395 -5.93 -2.44 7.95
C ARG A 395 -6.39 -2.97 6.58
N GLY A 396 -5.48 -3.53 5.80
CA GLY A 396 -5.74 -3.93 4.41
C GLY A 396 -5.41 -2.82 3.41
N PRO A 397 -5.91 -2.90 2.16
CA PRO A 397 -5.73 -1.87 1.15
C PRO A 397 -6.31 -0.53 1.60
N MET A 398 -5.50 0.51 1.56
CA MET A 398 -5.86 1.85 2.00
C MET A 398 -6.32 2.69 0.81
N ALA A 399 -7.62 2.87 0.69
CA ALA A 399 -8.27 3.71 -0.30
C ALA A 399 -8.70 5.07 0.29
N LEU A 400 -9.67 5.74 -0.33
CA LEU A 400 -10.14 7.05 0.12
C LEU A 400 -10.72 7.06 1.55
N PRO A 401 -11.52 6.06 1.98
CA PRO A 401 -12.07 6.04 3.35
C PRO A 401 -10.99 5.97 4.45
N GLU A 402 -9.88 5.26 4.20
CA GLU A 402 -8.79 5.09 5.16
C GLU A 402 -7.93 6.36 5.30
N LEU A 403 -8.02 7.30 4.34
CA LEU A 403 -7.42 8.64 4.43
C LEU A 403 -8.33 9.66 5.14
N THR A 404 -9.32 9.16 5.86
CA THR A 404 -10.25 10.00 6.66
C THR A 404 -10.29 9.55 8.12
N SER A 405 -10.71 10.47 8.98
CA SER A 405 -11.11 10.20 10.35
C SER A 405 -12.59 10.51 10.52
N THR A 406 -13.05 10.65 11.76
CA THR A 406 -14.44 10.93 12.05
C THR A 406 -14.61 12.14 12.98
N LYS A 407 -15.73 12.83 12.84
CA LYS A 407 -16.13 13.93 13.70
C LYS A 407 -17.61 13.78 14.10
N TYR A 408 -17.97 14.21 15.30
CA TYR A 408 -19.36 14.29 15.73
C TYR A 408 -19.91 15.69 15.47
N LEU A 409 -21.05 15.77 14.80
CA LEU A 409 -21.89 16.95 14.71
C LEU A 409 -23.02 16.79 15.73
N ILE A 410 -23.14 17.74 16.64
CA ILE A 410 -24.14 17.68 17.73
C ILE A 410 -25.00 18.91 17.62
N ASN A 411 -26.31 18.70 17.37
CA ASN A 411 -27.32 19.75 17.30
C ASN A 411 -28.21 19.65 18.49
N GLY A 412 -28.33 20.74 19.18
CA GLY A 412 -29.18 20.89 20.37
C GLY A 412 -30.14 22.09 20.25
N ASN A 413 -30.95 22.23 21.29
CA ASN A 413 -31.94 23.29 21.42
C ASN A 413 -31.91 23.82 22.88
N GLY A 414 -30.69 24.06 23.42
CA GLY A 414 -30.48 24.59 24.75
C GLY A 414 -30.31 23.55 25.88
N GLN A 415 -30.05 22.28 25.53
CA GLN A 415 -29.80 21.24 26.54
C GLN A 415 -28.52 21.53 27.32
N VAL A 416 -28.59 21.36 28.64
CA VAL A 416 -27.46 21.46 29.56
C VAL A 416 -27.26 20.14 30.34
N ARG A 417 -26.03 19.84 30.69
CA ARG A 417 -25.73 18.70 31.55
C ARG A 417 -26.11 19.04 32.99
N LYS A 418 -26.90 18.17 33.63
CA LYS A 418 -27.25 18.25 35.05
C LYS A 418 -26.12 17.72 35.92
#